data_ad0c7c5ed67063866653bfc086a29162
#
_entry.id   ad0c7c5ed67063866653bfc086a29162
#
_cell.length_a   1.000
_cell.length_b   1.000
_cell.length_c   1.000
_cell.angle_alpha   90.00
_cell.angle_beta   90.00
_cell.angle_gamma   90.00
#
_symmetry.space_group_name_H-M   'P 1'
#
loop_
_entity.id
_entity.type
_entity.pdbx_description
1 polymer ?
#
loop_
_entity_poly.entity_id
_entity_poly.type
_entity_poly.pdbx_seq_one_letter_code
_entity_poly.pdbx_strand_id
1 'polypeptide(L)'
;QDASDTNANFNISTLAEFNNNLSKTIKKKFIMRGTHTSTNTGDASAKILTAAFNLTLEIHGNFYGAGGVGGTSSSLSGTNGGTALSINSGRVTVDIQPSGRIWGGGGGGEFGADGSQGSAGTCQKDTTVTACNTTPSCPPGQTLVAQSQGGCCALERFCWGPWQSFCGNNCVGYTQVGTCRQTAPSLTPATVIGGNGGLGRGFNNFSGSLLGSAGPQGNCPQCADSSFTLQTGTGSCGGQGGTGGTG
;
A
#
# COMPACT_ATOMS: atom_id res chain seq x y z
N GLN A 1 4.37 -8.34 49.55
CA GLN A 1 4.04 -7.00 49.09
C GLN A 1 3.00 -7.07 47.98
N ASP A 2 2.07 -6.20 48.04
CA ASP A 2 0.96 -6.14 47.12
C ASP A 2 1.18 -4.98 46.14
N ALA A 3 1.49 -5.30 44.87
CA ALA A 3 1.64 -4.28 43.84
C ALA A 3 0.35 -4.27 43.00
N SER A 4 -0.37 -3.18 43.12
CA SER A 4 -1.65 -2.97 42.41
C SER A 4 -1.56 -1.91 41.31
N ASP A 5 -0.34 -1.50 40.93
CA ASP A 5 -0.11 -0.41 40.01
C ASP A 5 -0.06 -0.85 38.55
N THR A 6 -0.59 0.01 37.69
CA THR A 6 -0.47 -0.07 36.23
C THR A 6 0.89 0.52 35.83
N ASN A 7 1.97 -0.26 35.91
CA ASN A 7 3.30 0.21 35.55
C ASN A 7 3.81 -0.51 34.31
N ALA A 8 4.29 0.26 33.35
CA ALA A 8 5.11 -0.26 32.26
C ALA A 8 6.52 -0.60 32.75
N ASN A 9 7.08 -1.73 32.31
CA ASN A 9 8.45 -2.16 32.58
C ASN A 9 8.80 -2.34 34.08
N PHE A 10 7.88 -2.89 34.84
CA PHE A 10 8.05 -3.08 36.26
C PHE A 10 9.20 -4.05 36.57
N ASN A 11 10.21 -3.60 37.32
CA ASN A 11 11.34 -4.41 37.73
C ASN A 11 11.23 -4.81 39.19
N ILE A 12 10.82 -6.04 39.44
CA ILE A 12 10.64 -6.59 40.80
C ILE A 12 11.97 -6.60 41.57
N SER A 13 13.12 -6.78 40.90
CA SER A 13 14.42 -6.85 41.51
C SER A 13 14.89 -5.54 42.15
N THR A 14 14.30 -4.40 41.80
CA THR A 14 14.64 -3.07 42.36
C THR A 14 13.92 -2.73 43.64
N LEU A 15 12.93 -3.53 44.02
CA LEU A 15 12.17 -3.27 45.25
C LEU A 15 13.10 -3.42 46.49
N ALA A 16 12.91 -2.52 47.47
CA ALA A 16 13.76 -2.47 48.66
C ALA A 16 13.79 -3.79 49.47
N GLU A 17 12.67 -4.48 49.49
CA GLU A 17 12.56 -5.80 50.15
C GLU A 17 13.38 -6.89 49.45
N PHE A 18 13.69 -6.71 48.17
CA PHE A 18 14.57 -7.59 47.41
C PHE A 18 16.04 -7.32 47.71
N ASN A 19 16.45 -6.05 47.82
CA ASN A 19 17.83 -5.65 47.96
C ASN A 19 18.44 -5.88 49.34
N ASN A 20 17.63 -5.85 50.39
CA ASN A 20 18.13 -5.89 51.78
C ASN A 20 18.48 -7.31 52.30
N ASN A 21 18.30 -8.37 51.52
CA ASN A 21 18.49 -9.76 52.01
C ASN A 21 19.17 -10.69 50.98
N LEU A 22 20.08 -10.18 50.16
CA LEU A 22 20.75 -10.96 49.13
C LEU A 22 21.62 -12.13 49.66
N SER A 23 22.02 -12.11 50.95
CA SER A 23 22.90 -13.11 51.56
C SER A 23 22.18 -14.22 52.33
N LYS A 24 20.87 -14.18 52.47
CA LYS A 24 20.11 -15.15 53.29
C LYS A 24 19.26 -16.08 52.44
N THR A 25 19.29 -17.39 52.71
CA THR A 25 18.39 -18.39 52.09
C THR A 25 16.97 -18.24 52.68
N ILE A 26 16.26 -17.23 52.26
CA ILE A 26 14.88 -16.94 52.69
C ILE A 26 13.94 -17.31 51.58
N LYS A 27 12.83 -17.99 51.90
CA LYS A 27 11.71 -18.17 50.98
C LYS A 27 10.87 -16.89 51.00
N LYS A 28 10.75 -16.20 49.90
CA LYS A 28 9.89 -15.02 49.77
C LYS A 28 8.75 -15.30 48.82
N LYS A 29 7.56 -14.78 49.16
CA LYS A 29 6.39 -14.78 48.34
C LYS A 29 6.09 -13.33 47.92
N PHE A 30 6.00 -13.11 46.61
CA PHE A 30 5.61 -11.82 46.05
C PHE A 30 4.27 -11.99 45.37
N ILE A 31 3.29 -11.18 45.75
CA ILE A 31 1.92 -11.24 45.20
C ILE A 31 1.72 -10.07 44.24
N MET A 32 1.43 -10.38 42.98
CA MET A 32 1.21 -9.40 41.95
C MET A 32 -0.28 -9.27 41.69
N ARG A 33 -0.80 -8.06 41.87
CA ARG A 33 -2.19 -7.68 41.58
C ARG A 33 -2.22 -6.55 40.56
N GLY A 34 -3.38 -6.31 39.94
CA GLY A 34 -3.52 -5.24 38.95
C GLY A 34 -3.01 -5.62 37.56
N THR A 35 -2.75 -4.64 36.74
CA THR A 35 -2.33 -4.83 35.34
C THR A 35 -0.95 -4.21 35.12
N HIS A 36 -0.02 -5.02 34.64
CA HIS A 36 1.34 -4.61 34.28
C HIS A 36 1.50 -4.76 32.78
N THR A 37 2.03 -3.73 32.13
CA THR A 37 2.07 -3.62 30.68
C THR A 37 3.42 -3.21 30.16
N SER A 38 3.73 -3.59 28.92
CA SER A 38 4.79 -2.98 28.14
C SER A 38 4.21 -2.34 26.88
N THR A 39 4.69 -1.16 26.55
CA THR A 39 4.39 -0.46 25.30
C THR A 39 5.52 -0.63 24.27
N ASN A 40 6.61 -1.24 24.66
CA ASN A 40 7.80 -1.47 23.83
C ASN A 40 8.08 -2.97 23.71
N THR A 41 8.25 -3.47 22.49
CA THR A 41 8.57 -4.88 22.22
C THR A 41 9.93 -5.33 22.75
N GLY A 42 10.89 -4.40 22.94
CA GLY A 42 12.20 -4.67 23.52
C GLY A 42 12.20 -4.84 25.05
N ASP A 43 11.08 -4.52 25.71
CA ASP A 43 10.94 -4.58 27.16
C ASP A 43 9.86 -5.57 27.60
N ALA A 44 10.09 -6.27 28.71
CA ALA A 44 9.05 -7.06 29.36
C ALA A 44 8.18 -6.17 30.26
N SER A 45 6.88 -6.49 30.40
CA SER A 45 6.00 -5.77 31.32
C SER A 45 6.41 -5.95 32.78
N ALA A 46 7.03 -7.07 33.13
CA ALA A 46 7.69 -7.28 34.41
C ALA A 46 9.00 -8.06 34.23
N LYS A 47 10.01 -7.74 35.06
CA LYS A 47 11.33 -8.36 35.00
C LYS A 47 11.77 -8.83 36.37
N ILE A 48 12.40 -10.02 36.46
CA ILE A 48 13.18 -10.49 37.59
C ILE A 48 14.57 -10.77 37.07
N LEU A 49 15.50 -9.86 37.30
CA LEU A 49 16.87 -9.95 36.76
C LEU A 49 17.73 -10.92 37.57
N THR A 50 17.63 -10.86 38.92
CA THR A 50 18.33 -11.74 39.82
C THR A 50 17.46 -12.08 41.03
N ALA A 51 17.50 -13.33 41.47
CA ALA A 51 16.92 -13.72 42.76
C ALA A 51 17.99 -14.52 43.56
N ALA A 52 18.48 -13.96 44.64
CA ALA A 52 19.43 -14.60 45.53
C ALA A 52 18.79 -15.62 46.47
N PHE A 53 17.48 -15.73 46.49
CA PHE A 53 16.65 -16.57 47.35
C PHE A 53 15.56 -17.29 46.56
N ASN A 54 14.93 -18.30 47.16
CA ASN A 54 13.77 -18.94 46.53
C ASN A 54 12.58 -18.00 46.58
N LEU A 55 12.14 -17.51 45.41
CA LEU A 55 11.02 -16.61 45.23
C LEU A 55 9.81 -17.36 44.69
N THR A 56 8.65 -17.19 45.33
CA THR A 56 7.37 -17.56 44.74
C THR A 56 6.70 -16.27 44.25
N LEU A 57 6.47 -16.18 42.93
CA LEU A 57 5.72 -15.10 42.33
C LEU A 57 4.29 -15.57 42.13
N GLU A 58 3.37 -15.11 42.98
CA GLU A 58 1.96 -15.40 42.90
C GLU A 58 1.25 -14.32 42.09
N ILE A 59 0.61 -14.71 40.98
CA ILE A 59 0.05 -13.77 40.00
C ILE A 59 -1.47 -13.82 40.04
N HIS A 60 -2.09 -12.77 40.56
CA HIS A 60 -3.54 -12.52 40.54
C HIS A 60 -3.94 -11.51 39.47
N GLY A 61 -3.01 -10.71 38.99
CA GLY A 61 -3.22 -9.66 37.99
C GLY A 61 -2.86 -10.10 36.57
N ASN A 62 -2.76 -9.13 35.69
CA ASN A 62 -2.49 -9.35 34.27
C ASN A 62 -1.13 -8.78 33.86
N PHE A 63 -0.40 -9.54 33.06
CA PHE A 63 0.83 -9.09 32.41
C PHE A 63 0.61 -9.13 30.90
N TYR A 64 0.81 -7.98 30.25
CA TYR A 64 0.64 -7.85 28.81
C TYR A 64 1.91 -7.35 28.14
N GLY A 65 2.46 -8.13 27.22
CA GLY A 65 3.53 -7.68 26.33
C GLY A 65 3.02 -6.71 25.27
N ALA A 66 3.93 -5.93 24.70
CA ALA A 66 3.63 -5.04 23.59
C ALA A 66 3.39 -5.82 22.29
N GLY A 67 2.42 -5.42 21.46
CA GLY A 67 2.26 -5.95 20.12
C GLY A 67 3.37 -5.46 19.17
N GLY A 68 3.77 -6.30 18.23
CA GLY A 68 4.73 -5.96 17.18
C GLY A 68 4.17 -4.93 16.18
N VAL A 69 5.05 -4.22 15.52
CA VAL A 69 4.69 -3.28 14.43
C VAL A 69 4.65 -4.03 13.11
N GLY A 70 3.67 -3.74 12.26
CA GLY A 70 3.59 -4.30 10.92
C GLY A 70 4.73 -3.87 10.01
N GLY A 71 5.01 -4.67 9.00
CA GLY A 71 6.00 -4.35 7.96
C GLY A 71 5.61 -3.11 7.16
N THR A 72 6.60 -2.41 6.66
CA THR A 72 6.48 -1.21 5.83
C THR A 72 7.36 -1.34 4.59
N SER A 73 7.25 -0.42 3.64
CA SER A 73 8.13 -0.42 2.44
C SER A 73 9.63 -0.33 2.76
N SER A 74 10.00 0.22 3.94
CA SER A 74 11.40 0.30 4.40
C SER A 74 11.84 -0.91 5.24
N SER A 75 10.90 -1.68 5.78
CA SER A 75 11.13 -2.90 6.57
C SER A 75 10.05 -3.92 6.25
N LEU A 76 10.31 -4.82 5.33
CA LEU A 76 9.32 -5.75 4.77
C LEU A 76 8.71 -6.67 5.83
N SER A 77 9.49 -7.09 6.81
CA SER A 77 9.00 -7.93 7.91
C SER A 77 8.44 -7.09 9.05
N GLY A 78 7.35 -7.54 9.64
CA GLY A 78 6.87 -7.01 10.90
C GLY A 78 7.82 -7.35 12.05
N THR A 79 7.71 -6.64 13.16
CA THR A 79 8.53 -6.88 14.36
C THR A 79 7.90 -7.94 15.24
N ASN A 80 8.72 -8.64 16.02
CA ASN A 80 8.25 -9.56 17.05
C ASN A 80 7.43 -8.82 18.12
N GLY A 81 6.49 -9.51 18.74
CA GLY A 81 5.80 -9.01 19.93
C GLY A 81 6.71 -9.01 21.15
N GLY A 82 6.35 -8.19 22.14
CA GLY A 82 7.10 -8.03 23.38
C GLY A 82 6.78 -9.11 24.41
N THR A 83 7.71 -9.27 25.33
CA THR A 83 7.61 -10.22 26.45
C THR A 83 6.69 -9.69 27.56
N ALA A 84 5.83 -10.52 28.12
CA ALA A 84 5.02 -10.14 29.27
C ALA A 84 5.79 -10.26 30.59
N LEU A 85 6.50 -11.36 30.79
CA LEU A 85 7.29 -11.61 31.99
C LEU A 85 8.65 -12.19 31.63
N SER A 86 9.72 -11.55 32.10
CA SER A 86 11.10 -11.99 31.91
C SER A 86 11.73 -12.40 33.26
N ILE A 87 12.21 -13.63 33.35
CA ILE A 87 12.81 -14.18 34.56
C ILE A 87 14.20 -14.68 34.22
N ASN A 88 15.23 -14.01 34.77
CA ASN A 88 16.65 -14.35 34.62
C ASN A 88 17.21 -15.03 35.88
N SER A 89 16.42 -15.90 36.49
CA SER A 89 16.85 -16.59 37.72
C SER A 89 16.22 -17.99 37.80
N GLY A 90 17.00 -19.00 38.10
CA GLY A 90 16.54 -20.38 38.30
C GLY A 90 15.86 -20.65 39.66
N ARG A 91 15.72 -19.64 40.52
CA ARG A 91 15.15 -19.78 41.87
C ARG A 91 13.75 -19.14 42.00
N VAL A 92 13.03 -18.99 40.90
CA VAL A 92 11.71 -18.37 40.88
C VAL A 92 10.67 -19.43 40.52
N THR A 93 9.69 -19.58 41.42
CA THR A 93 8.47 -20.34 41.13
C THR A 93 7.38 -19.35 40.74
N VAL A 94 6.75 -19.53 39.59
CA VAL A 94 5.61 -18.72 39.14
C VAL A 94 4.34 -19.50 39.43
N ASP A 95 3.47 -18.91 40.23
CA ASP A 95 2.17 -19.45 40.62
C ASP A 95 1.05 -18.53 40.06
N ILE A 96 0.40 -18.97 38.98
CA ILE A 96 -0.63 -18.19 38.31
C ILE A 96 -1.98 -18.58 38.88
N GLN A 97 -2.62 -17.66 39.58
CA GLN A 97 -3.92 -17.83 40.18
C GLN A 97 -5.05 -17.77 39.11
N PRO A 98 -6.27 -18.26 39.40
CA PRO A 98 -7.35 -18.29 38.43
C PRO A 98 -7.70 -16.92 37.81
N SER A 99 -7.47 -15.82 38.54
CA SER A 99 -7.65 -14.44 38.04
C SER A 99 -6.44 -13.90 37.27
N GLY A 100 -5.25 -14.54 37.38
CA GLY A 100 -4.01 -14.08 36.77
C GLY A 100 -3.91 -14.43 35.28
N ARG A 101 -3.22 -13.58 34.52
CA ARG A 101 -2.96 -13.77 33.09
C ARG A 101 -1.54 -13.30 32.73
N ILE A 102 -0.88 -14.06 31.88
CA ILE A 102 0.42 -13.67 31.28
C ILE A 102 0.28 -13.80 29.75
N TRP A 103 0.24 -12.68 29.06
CA TRP A 103 0.07 -12.66 27.62
C TRP A 103 1.22 -11.89 26.95
N GLY A 104 2.07 -12.60 26.23
CA GLY A 104 3.04 -11.98 25.33
C GLY A 104 2.36 -11.21 24.22
N GLY A 105 3.04 -10.28 23.62
CA GLY A 105 2.56 -9.59 22.42
C GLY A 105 2.65 -10.47 21.18
N GLY A 106 1.71 -10.37 20.27
CA GLY A 106 1.79 -10.97 18.94
C GLY A 106 2.77 -10.22 18.04
N GLY A 107 3.35 -10.90 17.07
CA GLY A 107 4.18 -10.26 16.04
C GLY A 107 3.36 -9.41 15.08
N GLY A 108 3.98 -8.43 14.44
CA GLY A 108 3.36 -7.67 13.33
C GLY A 108 3.36 -8.49 12.04
N GLY A 109 2.39 -8.23 11.18
CA GLY A 109 2.30 -8.84 9.84
C GLY A 109 3.35 -8.28 8.88
N GLU A 110 3.61 -9.00 7.82
CA GLU A 110 4.55 -8.59 6.77
C GLU A 110 3.96 -7.49 5.87
N PHE A 111 4.83 -6.77 5.18
CA PHE A 111 4.46 -5.83 4.11
C PHE A 111 3.96 -6.60 2.89
N GLY A 112 2.92 -6.11 2.24
CA GLY A 112 2.37 -6.73 1.03
C GLY A 112 3.31 -6.62 -0.17
N ALA A 113 3.24 -7.57 -1.08
CA ALA A 113 4.03 -7.53 -2.31
C ALA A 113 3.68 -6.31 -3.18
N ASP A 114 4.66 -5.81 -3.93
CA ASP A 114 4.41 -4.76 -4.92
C ASP A 114 3.48 -5.26 -6.03
N GLY A 115 2.67 -4.34 -6.56
CA GLY A 115 1.83 -4.61 -7.71
C GLY A 115 2.68 -4.81 -8.99
N SER A 116 2.17 -5.59 -9.93
CA SER A 116 2.83 -5.76 -11.21
C SER A 116 2.90 -4.47 -12.01
N GLN A 117 3.99 -4.26 -12.75
CA GLN A 117 4.09 -3.15 -13.68
C GLN A 117 3.09 -3.33 -14.83
N GLY A 118 2.39 -2.27 -15.21
CA GLY A 118 1.58 -2.25 -16.41
C GLY A 118 2.43 -2.16 -17.69
N SER A 119 1.85 -2.43 -18.84
CA SER A 119 2.51 -2.28 -20.13
C SER A 119 2.14 -0.95 -20.80
N ALA A 120 3.08 -0.39 -21.56
CA ALA A 120 2.82 0.77 -22.40
C ALA A 120 1.79 0.43 -23.48
N GLY A 121 0.93 1.38 -23.78
CA GLY A 121 -0.04 1.32 -24.88
C GLY A 121 0.40 2.19 -26.06
N THR A 122 -0.48 2.31 -27.04
CA THR A 122 -0.30 3.18 -28.19
C THR A 122 -1.21 4.40 -28.06
N CYS A 123 -0.63 5.57 -28.14
CA CYS A 123 -1.34 6.84 -28.21
C CYS A 123 -1.55 7.24 -29.66
N GLN A 124 -2.72 7.75 -30.02
CA GLN A 124 -3.03 8.20 -31.37
C GLN A 124 -3.63 9.60 -31.37
N LYS A 125 -3.33 10.33 -32.43
CA LYS A 125 -3.92 11.63 -32.73
C LYS A 125 -4.35 11.63 -34.18
N ASP A 126 -5.61 11.87 -34.42
CA ASP A 126 -6.18 11.95 -35.75
C ASP A 126 -6.34 13.42 -36.15
N THR A 127 -5.92 13.75 -37.36
CA THR A 127 -6.08 15.07 -37.97
C THR A 127 -6.78 14.92 -39.31
N THR A 128 -7.69 15.84 -39.62
CA THR A 128 -8.40 15.84 -40.89
C THR A 128 -7.63 16.70 -41.91
N VAL A 129 -7.41 16.17 -43.09
CA VAL A 129 -6.84 16.88 -44.23
C VAL A 129 -7.82 16.84 -45.42
N THR A 130 -7.81 17.87 -46.22
CA THR A 130 -8.68 17.96 -47.37
C THR A 130 -7.92 18.30 -48.62
N ALA A 131 -8.33 17.74 -49.77
CA ALA A 131 -7.79 18.05 -51.08
C ALA A 131 -8.92 18.08 -52.08
N CYS A 132 -8.77 18.85 -53.15
CA CYS A 132 -9.74 18.89 -54.25
C CYS A 132 -9.21 18.02 -55.39
N ASN A 133 -10.01 17.02 -55.80
CA ASN A 133 -9.72 16.09 -56.89
C ASN A 133 -8.45 15.25 -56.77
N THR A 134 -7.76 15.33 -55.66
CA THR A 134 -6.52 14.56 -55.41
C THR A 134 -6.63 13.83 -54.11
N THR A 135 -5.87 12.75 -53.93
CA THR A 135 -5.74 12.06 -52.65
C THR A 135 -5.14 13.01 -51.63
N PRO A 136 -5.77 13.18 -50.44
CA PRO A 136 -5.23 13.98 -49.37
C PRO A 136 -3.84 13.47 -48.96
N SER A 137 -2.89 14.37 -48.78
CA SER A 137 -1.56 14.04 -48.32
C SER A 137 -1.45 14.35 -46.83
N CYS A 138 -0.95 13.40 -46.06
CA CYS A 138 -0.71 13.59 -44.63
C CYS A 138 0.57 14.36 -44.39
N PRO A 139 0.65 15.16 -43.32
CA PRO A 139 1.88 15.75 -42.84
C PRO A 139 2.95 14.69 -42.56
N PRO A 140 4.26 15.08 -42.54
CA PRO A 140 5.33 14.15 -42.20
C PRO A 140 5.09 13.47 -40.84
N GLY A 141 5.34 12.15 -40.78
CA GLY A 141 5.15 11.36 -39.58
C GLY A 141 3.70 10.93 -39.30
N GLN A 142 2.79 11.20 -40.21
CA GLN A 142 1.40 10.73 -40.12
C GLN A 142 1.05 9.79 -41.27
N THR A 143 0.13 8.87 -41.02
CA THR A 143 -0.34 7.89 -42.03
C THR A 143 -1.82 8.13 -42.36
N LEU A 144 -2.17 8.08 -43.61
CA LEU A 144 -3.57 8.14 -44.02
C LEU A 144 -4.29 6.85 -43.63
N VAL A 145 -5.32 6.94 -42.76
CA VAL A 145 -6.04 5.77 -42.20
C VAL A 145 -7.48 5.67 -42.70
N ALA A 146 -8.02 6.76 -43.13
CA ALA A 146 -9.37 6.79 -43.72
C ALA A 146 -9.47 7.88 -44.78
N GLN A 147 -10.35 7.67 -45.77
CA GLN A 147 -10.65 8.65 -46.83
C GLN A 147 -12.14 8.61 -47.13
N SER A 148 -12.73 9.79 -47.36
CA SER A 148 -14.11 9.93 -47.79
C SER A 148 -14.25 11.07 -48.81
N GLN A 149 -15.28 11.02 -49.63
CA GLN A 149 -15.61 12.08 -50.58
C GLN A 149 -16.56 13.06 -49.90
N GLY A 150 -16.26 14.33 -49.99
CA GLY A 150 -17.09 15.44 -49.49
C GLY A 150 -17.83 16.16 -50.62
N GLY A 151 -18.25 17.37 -50.31
CA GLY A 151 -18.96 18.22 -51.26
C GLY A 151 -18.10 18.76 -52.40
N CYS A 152 -18.69 19.52 -53.26
CA CYS A 152 -18.01 20.13 -54.40
C CYS A 152 -16.97 21.18 -53.97
N CYS A 153 -15.74 21.08 -54.47
CA CYS A 153 -14.63 22.01 -54.21
C CYS A 153 -14.23 22.85 -55.44
N ALA A 154 -14.63 22.44 -56.62
CA ALA A 154 -14.37 23.18 -57.84
C ALA A 154 -15.64 23.29 -58.65
N LEU A 155 -16.01 24.50 -59.00
CA LEU A 155 -17.18 24.82 -59.82
C LEU A 155 -16.71 25.37 -61.16
N GLU A 156 -17.24 24.80 -62.26
CA GLU A 156 -17.06 25.37 -63.57
C GLU A 156 -18.38 26.03 -63.97
N ARG A 157 -18.26 27.27 -64.45
CA ARG A 157 -19.40 28.00 -64.96
C ARG A 157 -19.69 27.50 -66.36
N PHE A 158 -20.86 26.95 -66.54
CA PHE A 158 -21.34 26.46 -67.79
C PHE A 158 -22.48 27.32 -68.26
N CYS A 159 -22.38 27.87 -69.52
CA CYS A 159 -23.39 28.72 -70.10
C CYS A 159 -23.93 28.09 -71.41
N TRP A 160 -25.23 28.06 -71.58
CA TRP A 160 -25.88 27.51 -72.78
C TRP A 160 -26.98 28.43 -73.27
N GLY A 161 -27.45 28.14 -74.46
CA GLY A 161 -28.50 28.88 -75.13
C GLY A 161 -28.00 29.99 -76.05
N PRO A 162 -28.86 30.56 -76.83
CA PRO A 162 -28.55 31.67 -77.77
C PRO A 162 -28.04 32.86 -76.93
N TRP A 163 -26.88 33.36 -77.27
CA TRP A 163 -26.16 34.44 -76.56
C TRP A 163 -25.73 34.10 -75.17
N GLN A 164 -25.52 32.80 -74.81
CA GLN A 164 -25.08 32.35 -73.47
C GLN A 164 -25.90 32.94 -72.30
N SER A 165 -27.24 33.05 -72.58
CA SER A 165 -28.15 33.72 -71.63
C SER A 165 -28.50 32.90 -70.41
N PHE A 166 -28.18 31.63 -70.37
CA PHE A 166 -28.44 30.74 -69.24
C PHE A 166 -27.10 30.22 -68.75
N CYS A 167 -26.70 30.57 -67.50
CA CYS A 167 -25.50 30.10 -66.88
C CYS A 167 -25.82 29.35 -65.59
N GLY A 168 -25.21 28.21 -65.42
CA GLY A 168 -25.18 27.42 -64.17
C GLY A 168 -23.77 27.08 -63.76
N ASN A 169 -23.61 26.68 -62.53
CA ASN A 169 -22.37 26.14 -62.04
C ASN A 169 -22.44 24.61 -61.99
N ASN A 170 -21.50 23.96 -62.64
CA ASN A 170 -21.37 22.51 -62.58
C ASN A 170 -20.20 22.12 -61.66
N CYS A 171 -20.39 21.12 -60.83
CA CYS A 171 -19.32 20.60 -59.99
C CYS A 171 -18.37 19.77 -60.86
N VAL A 172 -17.13 20.23 -60.99
CA VAL A 172 -16.07 19.54 -61.74
C VAL A 172 -15.00 18.96 -60.81
N GLY A 173 -15.16 19.19 -59.52
CA GLY A 173 -14.25 18.65 -58.51
C GLY A 173 -14.93 18.37 -57.20
N TYR A 174 -14.57 17.27 -56.57
CA TYR A 174 -15.05 16.87 -55.24
C TYR A 174 -13.95 16.90 -54.20
N THR A 175 -14.29 17.41 -53.03
CA THR A 175 -13.39 17.40 -51.89
C THR A 175 -13.11 15.95 -51.47
N GLN A 176 -11.84 15.60 -51.37
CA GLN A 176 -11.42 14.38 -50.74
C GLN A 176 -11.01 14.70 -49.28
N VAL A 177 -11.64 14.03 -48.33
CA VAL A 177 -11.37 14.21 -46.88
C VAL A 177 -10.59 13.00 -46.42
N GLY A 178 -9.40 13.23 -45.89
CA GLY A 178 -8.57 12.17 -45.34
C GLY A 178 -8.39 12.33 -43.82
N THR A 179 -8.34 11.23 -43.14
CA THR A 179 -7.94 11.20 -41.73
C THR A 179 -6.50 10.72 -41.66
N CYS A 180 -5.63 11.58 -41.13
CA CYS A 180 -4.20 11.29 -40.94
C CYS A 180 -3.99 10.97 -39.47
N ARG A 181 -3.34 9.85 -39.20
CA ARG A 181 -3.04 9.37 -37.83
C ARG A 181 -1.58 9.47 -37.53
N GLN A 182 -1.28 10.08 -36.39
CA GLN A 182 0.02 10.02 -35.74
C GLN A 182 -0.07 9.07 -34.55
N THR A 183 0.93 8.21 -34.38
CA THR A 183 1.02 7.28 -33.26
C THR A 183 2.28 7.57 -32.43
N ALA A 184 2.17 7.41 -31.13
CA ALA A 184 3.28 7.50 -30.19
C ALA A 184 3.10 6.45 -29.09
N PRO A 185 4.16 5.96 -28.45
CA PRO A 185 4.02 5.11 -27.28
C PRO A 185 3.41 5.91 -26.12
N SER A 186 2.59 5.27 -25.30
CA SER A 186 2.16 5.84 -24.02
C SER A 186 3.29 5.82 -23.00
N LEU A 187 3.12 6.56 -21.91
CA LEU A 187 3.96 6.39 -20.73
C LEU A 187 3.72 4.99 -20.16
N THR A 188 4.79 4.30 -19.78
CA THR A 188 4.70 3.01 -19.09
C THR A 188 4.20 3.26 -17.66
N PRO A 189 3.13 2.59 -17.20
CA PRO A 189 2.68 2.74 -15.83
C PRO A 189 3.78 2.32 -14.85
N ALA A 190 3.96 3.11 -13.80
CA ALA A 190 4.88 2.76 -12.72
C ALA A 190 4.32 1.57 -11.90
N THR A 191 5.21 0.81 -11.27
CA THR A 191 4.83 -0.16 -10.26
C THR A 191 4.25 0.57 -9.05
N VAL A 192 3.32 -0.06 -8.35
CA VAL A 192 2.78 0.42 -7.09
C VAL A 192 3.29 -0.44 -5.94
N ILE A 193 3.53 0.19 -4.80
CA ILE A 193 4.02 -0.48 -3.60
C ILE A 193 2.90 -1.31 -2.94
N GLY A 194 3.28 -2.35 -2.19
CA GLY A 194 2.35 -3.15 -1.39
C GLY A 194 1.71 -2.37 -0.24
N GLY A 195 0.80 -3.00 0.46
CA GLY A 195 0.17 -2.46 1.66
C GLY A 195 0.98 -2.76 2.93
N ASN A 196 0.85 -1.91 3.94
CA ASN A 196 1.50 -2.11 5.23
C ASN A 196 0.97 -3.37 5.93
N GLY A 197 1.83 -4.07 6.66
CA GLY A 197 1.46 -5.18 7.51
C GLY A 197 0.57 -4.74 8.69
N GLY A 198 -0.25 -5.65 9.19
CA GLY A 198 -1.09 -5.43 10.36
C GLY A 198 -0.27 -5.35 11.65
N LEU A 199 -0.83 -4.69 12.66
CA LEU A 199 -0.20 -4.58 13.98
C LEU A 199 -0.37 -5.89 14.75
N GLY A 200 0.66 -6.32 15.47
CA GLY A 200 0.56 -7.43 16.40
C GLY A 200 -0.34 -7.10 17.60
N ARG A 201 -1.14 -8.07 18.03
CA ARG A 201 -1.98 -7.91 19.23
C ARG A 201 -1.12 -7.82 20.48
N GLY A 202 -1.37 -6.79 21.30
CA GLY A 202 -0.65 -6.57 22.56
C GLY A 202 -1.27 -5.40 23.30
N PHE A 203 -0.71 -5.03 24.46
CA PHE A 203 -1.32 -3.97 25.27
C PHE A 203 -1.48 -2.64 24.53
N ASN A 204 -0.49 -2.26 23.75
CA ASN A 204 -0.49 -1.02 22.95
C ASN A 204 -1.44 -1.08 21.74
N ASN A 205 -1.92 -2.25 21.34
CA ASN A 205 -2.70 -2.48 20.12
C ASN A 205 -3.96 -3.34 20.35
N PHE A 206 -4.59 -3.24 21.52
CA PHE A 206 -5.81 -4.02 21.82
C PHE A 206 -6.98 -3.71 20.88
N SER A 207 -7.08 -2.45 20.45
CA SER A 207 -8.13 -1.94 19.55
C SER A 207 -7.62 -1.65 18.14
N GLY A 208 -6.34 -1.89 17.87
CA GLY A 208 -5.74 -1.65 16.55
C GLY A 208 -6.18 -2.68 15.50
N SER A 209 -6.07 -2.32 14.22
CA SER A 209 -6.30 -3.25 13.12
C SER A 209 -5.20 -4.31 13.11
N LEU A 210 -5.59 -5.57 13.25
CA LEU A 210 -4.70 -6.72 13.06
C LEU A 210 -4.50 -7.06 11.59
N LEU A 211 -5.36 -6.51 10.71
CA LEU A 211 -5.26 -6.71 9.27
C LEU A 211 -4.30 -5.70 8.67
N GLY A 212 -3.49 -6.15 7.75
CA GLY A 212 -2.67 -5.27 6.92
C GLY A 212 -3.55 -4.40 6.02
N SER A 213 -3.02 -3.28 5.58
CA SER A 213 -3.67 -2.43 4.59
C SER A 213 -3.51 -3.01 3.18
N ALA A 214 -4.51 -2.80 2.33
CA ALA A 214 -4.36 -3.08 0.90
C ALA A 214 -3.38 -2.09 0.27
N GLY A 215 -2.59 -2.55 -0.68
CA GLY A 215 -1.77 -1.68 -1.52
C GLY A 215 -2.64 -0.83 -2.46
N PRO A 216 -2.12 0.27 -2.98
CA PRO A 216 -2.85 1.11 -3.93
C PRO A 216 -3.11 0.37 -5.24
N GLN A 217 -4.12 0.81 -5.98
CA GLN A 217 -4.40 0.31 -7.31
C GLN A 217 -3.31 0.76 -8.29
N GLY A 218 -2.93 -0.12 -9.21
CA GLY A 218 -1.96 0.19 -10.25
C GLY A 218 -2.44 1.28 -11.22
N ASN A 219 -1.50 2.08 -11.69
CA ASN A 219 -1.77 3.11 -12.69
C ASN A 219 -1.99 2.47 -14.07
N CYS A 220 -2.84 3.11 -14.87
CA CYS A 220 -3.03 2.76 -16.28
C CYS A 220 -2.10 3.59 -17.19
N PRO A 221 -1.78 3.09 -18.41
CA PRO A 221 -1.00 3.85 -19.36
C PRO A 221 -1.69 5.16 -19.74
N GLN A 222 -0.92 6.21 -19.88
CA GLN A 222 -1.40 7.54 -20.26
C GLN A 222 -0.55 8.11 -21.39
N CYS A 223 -1.15 8.95 -22.23
CA CYS A 223 -0.40 9.67 -23.25
C CYS A 223 0.36 10.84 -22.62
N ALA A 224 1.61 11.04 -23.03
CA ALA A 224 2.44 12.14 -22.55
C ALA A 224 1.92 13.52 -22.96
N ASP A 225 1.26 13.57 -24.13
CA ASP A 225 0.64 14.77 -24.69
C ASP A 225 -0.90 14.61 -24.67
N SER A 226 -1.59 15.57 -24.07
CA SER A 226 -3.05 15.59 -23.95
C SER A 226 -3.80 15.67 -25.29
N SER A 227 -3.09 16.03 -26.37
CA SER A 227 -3.68 16.01 -27.72
C SER A 227 -3.80 14.61 -28.33
N PHE A 228 -3.17 13.61 -27.69
CA PHE A 228 -3.29 12.22 -28.09
C PHE A 228 -4.29 11.50 -27.21
N THR A 229 -4.96 10.51 -27.76
CA THR A 229 -5.83 9.58 -27.05
C THR A 229 -5.22 8.19 -27.02
N LEU A 230 -5.38 7.49 -25.90
CA LEU A 230 -4.94 6.10 -25.78
C LEU A 230 -5.82 5.22 -26.67
N GLN A 231 -5.20 4.42 -27.52
CA GLN A 231 -5.90 3.46 -28.37
C GLN A 231 -6.47 2.32 -27.51
N THR A 232 -7.76 2.05 -27.66
CA THR A 232 -8.46 0.98 -26.95
C THR A 232 -7.80 -0.38 -27.21
N GLY A 233 -7.62 -1.16 -26.15
CA GLY A 233 -7.04 -2.51 -26.23
C GLY A 233 -5.50 -2.54 -26.34
N THR A 234 -4.81 -1.39 -26.21
CA THR A 234 -3.37 -1.32 -26.17
C THR A 234 -2.87 -0.96 -24.78
N GLY A 235 -1.83 -1.62 -24.31
CA GLY A 235 -1.28 -1.46 -22.96
C GLY A 235 -2.16 -2.11 -21.89
N SER A 236 -1.61 -2.23 -20.72
CA SER A 236 -2.32 -2.74 -19.53
C SER A 236 -2.03 -1.86 -18.31
N CYS A 237 -3.03 -1.72 -17.44
CA CYS A 237 -2.82 -1.10 -16.14
C CYS A 237 -1.88 -1.97 -15.29
N GLY A 238 -1.13 -1.34 -14.37
CA GLY A 238 -0.39 -2.06 -13.36
C GLY A 238 -1.31 -2.85 -12.44
N GLY A 239 -0.80 -3.92 -11.85
CA GLY A 239 -1.53 -4.67 -10.82
C GLY A 239 -1.65 -3.87 -9.53
N GLN A 240 -2.65 -4.18 -8.72
CA GLN A 240 -2.78 -3.64 -7.37
C GLN A 240 -1.66 -4.18 -6.48
N GLY A 241 -1.13 -3.35 -5.59
CA GLY A 241 -0.22 -3.81 -4.55
C GLY A 241 -0.88 -4.82 -3.63
N GLY A 242 -0.12 -5.82 -3.16
CA GLY A 242 -0.61 -6.85 -2.25
C GLY A 242 -1.07 -6.26 -0.92
N THR A 243 -1.97 -6.98 -0.25
CA THR A 243 -2.37 -6.66 1.12
C THR A 243 -1.28 -7.10 2.09
N GLY A 244 -0.93 -6.26 3.06
CA GLY A 244 -0.02 -6.63 4.13
C GLY A 244 -0.55 -7.81 4.95
N GLY A 245 0.37 -8.60 5.54
CA GLY A 245 0.03 -9.74 6.38
C GLY A 245 -0.70 -9.32 7.65
N THR A 246 -1.40 -10.26 8.26
CA THR A 246 -2.01 -10.06 9.60
C THR A 246 -0.96 -10.15 10.69
N GLY A 247 -1.12 -9.34 11.73
CA GLY A 247 -0.29 -9.40 12.94
C GLY A 247 -0.81 -10.37 13.97
#